data_e9c8b57b448370af5c6cfd09834da431
#
_entry.id   e9c8b57b448370af5c6cfd09834da431
#
_cell.length_a   1.000
_cell.length_b   1.000
_cell.length_c   1.000
_cell.angle_alpha   90.00
_cell.angle_beta   90.00
_cell.angle_gamma   90.00
#
_symmetry.space_group_name_H-M   'P 1'
#
loop_
_entity.id
_entity.type
_entity.pdbx_description
1 polymer ?
#
loop_
_entity_poly.entity_id
_entity_poly.type
_entity_poly.pdbx_seq_one_letter_code
_entity_poly.pdbx_strand_id
1 'polypeptide(L)'
;MKYIIPLLFWLITVPAIAQTGNLSGSIKNNKGEPLEFINILIKGTQLGTITDKDGYYLITGVPIGSLTVIVSSLGYESQEKIVKISEKETFVLNIEMTESELTLQTVEILGRSETSYQNKSSFIGTKSATALKDVPQSIGYVTKELALDQGAFRVNDVVKNISGVNQFTFYNDITIRGHRIQGQKTSGNLVNGMRAMTSFWKQQLIPHIERVEVIKGPASALFGNASAGGTINRVTKKPLKESRKSVSSTLGSFNTFRVLGDFTGPMTEDESLLFRLNLGYENSGNFRDLQYDKNLVVAPSFSFLPSDKTRLNLDVVYQQSDGRLDRGQAVFGNGDLFSVPITKSLNAVNDYLKEESVNATISLNHQFNSNISFNSVYMRSNYAEDLLEHRSNNVFALNGDGSIDPEKVGMRVGIRKRNWSNNNFSNYFNFDFTTQKISHKL
;
A
#
# COMPACT_ATOMS: atom_id res chain seq x y z
N MET A 1 -67.29 11.23 -6.52
CA MET A 1 -66.94 9.82 -6.57
C MET A 1 -66.18 9.58 -7.86
N LYS A 2 -64.85 9.50 -7.80
CA LYS A 2 -63.98 9.14 -8.92
C LYS A 2 -63.15 7.93 -8.48
N TYR A 3 -63.38 6.80 -9.11
CA TYR A 3 -62.64 5.57 -8.87
C TYR A 3 -61.29 5.66 -9.57
N ILE A 4 -60.19 5.51 -8.81
CA ILE A 4 -58.85 5.34 -9.32
C ILE A 4 -58.56 3.83 -9.28
N ILE A 5 -58.41 3.23 -10.46
CA ILE A 5 -57.98 1.83 -10.63
C ILE A 5 -56.46 1.81 -10.58
N PRO A 6 -55.81 1.08 -9.64
CA PRO A 6 -54.38 0.88 -9.71
C PRO A 6 -54.04 -0.19 -10.75
N LEU A 7 -53.35 0.21 -11.81
CA LEU A 7 -52.78 -0.69 -12.80
C LEU A 7 -51.59 -1.46 -12.16
N LEU A 8 -51.83 -2.71 -11.79
CA LEU A 8 -50.83 -3.60 -11.28
C LEU A 8 -49.98 -4.10 -12.45
N PHE A 9 -48.80 -3.50 -12.66
CA PHE A 9 -47.81 -4.00 -13.62
C PHE A 9 -47.16 -5.25 -13.02
N TRP A 10 -47.60 -6.42 -13.46
CA TRP A 10 -46.92 -7.67 -13.21
C TRP A 10 -45.62 -7.68 -14.04
N LEU A 11 -44.47 -7.38 -13.39
CA LEU A 11 -43.15 -7.62 -13.96
C LEU A 11 -42.97 -9.14 -13.99
N ILE A 12 -43.19 -9.78 -15.12
CA ILE A 12 -42.79 -11.16 -15.38
C ILE A 12 -41.28 -11.12 -15.55
N THR A 13 -40.54 -11.40 -14.46
CA THR A 13 -39.12 -11.70 -14.56
C THR A 13 -38.96 -13.09 -15.20
N VAL A 14 -38.78 -13.10 -16.51
CA VAL A 14 -38.33 -14.32 -17.21
C VAL A 14 -36.91 -14.59 -16.71
N PRO A 15 -36.64 -15.72 -16.06
CA PRO A 15 -35.26 -16.07 -15.75
C PRO A 15 -34.53 -16.23 -17.08
N ALA A 16 -33.57 -15.35 -17.35
CA ALA A 16 -32.66 -15.50 -18.46
C ALA A 16 -31.78 -16.72 -18.14
N ILE A 17 -32.11 -17.88 -18.71
CA ILE A 17 -31.23 -19.06 -18.66
C ILE A 17 -30.03 -18.67 -19.51
N ALA A 18 -28.96 -18.28 -18.85
CA ALA A 18 -27.68 -18.00 -19.51
C ALA A 18 -27.19 -19.30 -20.17
N GLN A 19 -27.16 -19.30 -21.48
CA GLN A 19 -26.56 -20.41 -22.23
C GLN A 19 -25.07 -20.46 -21.93
N THR A 20 -24.58 -21.59 -21.48
CA THR A 20 -23.19 -21.77 -21.06
C THR A 20 -22.56 -23.01 -21.70
N GLY A 21 -21.26 -22.97 -21.86
CA GLY A 21 -20.41 -24.10 -22.18
C GLY A 21 -19.34 -24.30 -21.11
N ASN A 22 -18.34 -25.10 -21.40
CA ASN A 22 -17.20 -25.34 -20.53
C ASN A 22 -15.90 -25.05 -21.27
N LEU A 23 -14.86 -24.70 -20.50
CA LEU A 23 -13.49 -24.56 -20.99
C LEU A 23 -12.59 -25.49 -20.19
N SER A 24 -11.86 -26.35 -20.86
CA SER A 24 -10.87 -27.25 -20.22
C SER A 24 -9.57 -27.25 -21.01
N GLY A 25 -8.54 -27.85 -20.45
CA GLY A 25 -7.27 -28.04 -21.14
C GLY A 25 -6.13 -28.38 -20.21
N SER A 26 -4.93 -28.42 -20.76
CA SER A 26 -3.70 -28.62 -20.01
C SER A 26 -2.68 -27.52 -20.30
N ILE A 27 -1.89 -27.21 -19.29
CA ILE A 27 -0.82 -26.20 -19.39
C ILE A 27 0.51 -26.87 -19.10
N LYS A 28 1.47 -26.67 -19.99
CA LYS A 28 2.82 -27.23 -19.91
C LYS A 28 3.86 -26.15 -20.15
N ASN A 29 5.09 -26.40 -19.73
CA ASN A 29 6.23 -25.56 -20.10
C ASN A 29 6.79 -25.96 -21.47
N ASN A 30 7.79 -25.22 -21.96
CA ASN A 30 8.50 -25.48 -23.23
C ASN A 30 9.29 -26.80 -23.25
N LYS A 31 9.39 -27.52 -22.12
CA LYS A 31 9.99 -28.86 -22.00
C LYS A 31 8.93 -29.96 -22.00
N GLY A 32 7.64 -29.60 -22.09
CA GLY A 32 6.52 -30.54 -22.07
C GLY A 32 6.10 -30.98 -20.66
N GLU A 33 6.68 -30.41 -19.60
CA GLU A 33 6.34 -30.73 -18.21
C GLU A 33 5.05 -30.03 -17.81
N PRO A 34 4.12 -30.67 -17.06
CA PRO A 34 2.89 -30.08 -16.62
C PRO A 34 3.15 -28.96 -15.58
N LEU A 35 2.37 -27.89 -15.64
CA LEU A 35 2.49 -26.76 -14.75
C LEU A 35 1.32 -26.71 -13.78
N GLU A 36 1.59 -26.86 -12.49
CA GLU A 36 0.63 -26.75 -11.38
C GLU A 36 0.45 -25.29 -10.95
N PHE A 37 -0.75 -24.95 -10.46
CA PHE A 37 -1.13 -23.62 -9.91
C PHE A 37 -1.02 -22.46 -10.92
N ILE A 38 -1.21 -22.71 -12.20
CA ILE A 38 -1.37 -21.67 -13.21
C ILE A 38 -2.76 -21.09 -13.12
N ASN A 39 -2.90 -19.76 -13.08
CA ASN A 39 -4.20 -19.10 -13.07
C ASN A 39 -4.77 -19.00 -14.49
N ILE A 40 -6.02 -19.39 -14.65
CA ILE A 40 -6.81 -19.23 -15.85
C ILE A 40 -8.02 -18.37 -15.52
N LEU A 41 -8.18 -17.24 -16.18
CA LEU A 41 -9.27 -16.27 -15.95
C LEU A 41 -9.95 -15.91 -17.27
N ILE A 42 -11.26 -15.79 -17.26
CA ILE A 42 -12.03 -15.27 -18.40
C ILE A 42 -12.18 -13.76 -18.23
N LYS A 43 -11.56 -13.00 -19.14
CA LYS A 43 -11.50 -11.53 -19.10
C LYS A 43 -12.89 -10.92 -19.03
N GLY A 44 -13.11 -9.98 -18.10
CA GLY A 44 -14.40 -9.31 -17.91
C GLY A 44 -15.43 -10.10 -17.10
N THR A 45 -15.06 -11.25 -16.54
CA THR A 45 -15.92 -12.07 -15.67
C THR A 45 -15.22 -12.37 -14.34
N GLN A 46 -15.94 -13.03 -13.43
CA GLN A 46 -15.35 -13.59 -12.21
C GLN A 46 -15.01 -15.09 -12.34
N LEU A 47 -15.15 -15.65 -13.56
CA LEU A 47 -14.91 -17.06 -13.81
C LEU A 47 -13.43 -17.32 -14.03
N GLY A 48 -12.88 -18.21 -13.24
CA GLY A 48 -11.49 -18.63 -13.33
C GLY A 48 -11.22 -19.90 -12.53
N THR A 49 -10.06 -20.49 -12.73
CA THR A 49 -9.57 -21.67 -12.03
C THR A 49 -8.05 -21.69 -12.01
N ILE A 50 -7.48 -22.69 -11.34
CA ILE A 50 -6.04 -22.97 -11.37
C ILE A 50 -5.81 -24.38 -11.89
N THR A 51 -4.63 -24.65 -12.49
CA THR A 51 -4.24 -25.99 -12.88
C THR A 51 -3.93 -26.87 -11.67
N ASP A 52 -4.26 -28.16 -11.78
CA ASP A 52 -3.87 -29.19 -10.82
C ASP A 52 -2.39 -29.64 -11.03
N LYS A 53 -1.96 -30.66 -10.25
CA LYS A 53 -0.60 -31.22 -10.30
C LYS A 53 -0.20 -31.81 -11.67
N ASP A 54 -1.18 -32.19 -12.47
CA ASP A 54 -0.99 -32.76 -13.81
C ASP A 54 -1.12 -31.68 -14.90
N GLY A 55 -1.21 -30.40 -14.48
CA GLY A 55 -1.35 -29.22 -15.34
C GLY A 55 -2.73 -29.08 -15.98
N TYR A 56 -3.73 -29.86 -15.53
CA TYR A 56 -5.07 -29.84 -16.09
C TYR A 56 -5.98 -28.80 -15.42
N TYR A 57 -6.93 -28.24 -16.18
CA TYR A 57 -7.92 -27.30 -15.67
C TYR A 57 -9.30 -27.48 -16.31
N LEU A 58 -10.34 -27.05 -15.57
CA LEU A 58 -11.73 -27.03 -16.02
C LEU A 58 -12.45 -25.79 -15.45
N ILE A 59 -13.10 -25.04 -16.33
CA ILE A 59 -14.03 -23.95 -15.96
C ILE A 59 -15.41 -24.32 -16.50
N THR A 60 -16.39 -24.43 -15.64
CA THR A 60 -17.78 -24.71 -15.99
C THR A 60 -18.62 -23.43 -15.99
N GLY A 61 -19.74 -23.44 -16.72
CA GLY A 61 -20.67 -22.32 -16.73
C GLY A 61 -20.14 -21.08 -17.47
N VAL A 62 -19.26 -21.27 -18.44
CA VAL A 62 -18.67 -20.19 -19.24
C VAL A 62 -19.72 -19.64 -20.22
N PRO A 63 -19.96 -18.31 -20.30
CA PRO A 63 -20.88 -17.72 -21.26
C PRO A 63 -20.51 -18.10 -22.70
N ILE A 64 -21.51 -18.32 -23.55
CA ILE A 64 -21.28 -18.59 -24.97
C ILE A 64 -20.80 -17.32 -25.69
N GLY A 65 -20.00 -17.51 -26.75
CA GLY A 65 -19.51 -16.42 -27.58
C GLY A 65 -17.98 -16.37 -27.66
N SER A 66 -17.47 -15.27 -28.20
CA SER A 66 -16.04 -15.05 -28.31
C SER A 66 -15.53 -14.39 -27.03
N LEU A 67 -14.65 -15.07 -26.30
CA LEU A 67 -14.14 -14.66 -25.00
C LEU A 67 -12.61 -14.65 -25.02
N THR A 68 -12.02 -13.78 -24.22
CA THR A 68 -10.57 -13.76 -24.02
C THR A 68 -10.24 -14.52 -22.72
N VAL A 69 -9.41 -15.54 -22.83
CA VAL A 69 -8.86 -16.28 -21.71
C VAL A 69 -7.48 -15.75 -21.40
N ILE A 70 -7.26 -15.36 -20.15
CA ILE A 70 -5.96 -14.93 -19.64
C ILE A 70 -5.35 -16.07 -18.85
N VAL A 71 -4.14 -16.48 -19.22
CA VAL A 71 -3.35 -17.48 -18.51
C VAL A 71 -2.12 -16.81 -17.94
N SER A 72 -1.93 -16.89 -16.64
CA SER A 72 -0.84 -16.22 -15.94
C SER A 72 -0.32 -17.01 -14.76
N SER A 73 0.98 -16.95 -14.55
CA SER A 73 1.65 -17.45 -13.35
C SER A 73 2.95 -16.73 -13.10
N LEU A 74 3.43 -16.81 -11.86
CA LEU A 74 4.74 -16.27 -11.51
C LEU A 74 5.83 -17.10 -12.19
N GLY A 75 6.75 -16.45 -12.90
CA GLY A 75 7.83 -17.12 -13.63
C GLY A 75 7.50 -17.50 -15.06
N TYR A 76 6.31 -17.18 -15.56
CA TYR A 76 5.89 -17.45 -16.94
C TYR A 76 5.32 -16.21 -17.61
N GLU A 77 5.48 -16.11 -18.92
CA GLU A 77 4.86 -15.04 -19.70
C GLU A 77 3.35 -15.20 -19.70
N SER A 78 2.63 -14.14 -19.33
CA SER A 78 1.17 -14.13 -19.38
C SER A 78 0.71 -14.19 -20.84
N GLN A 79 -0.25 -15.05 -21.15
CA GLN A 79 -0.82 -15.19 -22.47
C GLN A 79 -2.32 -14.86 -22.49
N GLU A 80 -2.76 -14.16 -23.53
CA GLU A 80 -4.18 -13.97 -23.83
C GLU A 80 -4.54 -14.79 -25.08
N LYS A 81 -5.61 -15.60 -24.98
CA LYS A 81 -6.13 -16.40 -26.08
C LYS A 81 -7.62 -16.12 -26.29
N ILE A 82 -8.01 -15.87 -27.52
CA ILE A 82 -9.42 -15.72 -27.87
C ILE A 82 -9.98 -17.11 -28.16
N VAL A 83 -11.07 -17.49 -27.47
CA VAL A 83 -11.78 -18.75 -27.64
C VAL A 83 -13.24 -18.48 -27.97
N LYS A 84 -13.85 -19.37 -28.74
CA LYS A 84 -15.28 -19.32 -29.06
C LYS A 84 -15.99 -20.46 -28.34
N ILE A 85 -16.77 -20.15 -27.35
CA ILE A 85 -17.53 -21.13 -26.55
C ILE A 85 -18.90 -21.35 -27.17
N SER A 86 -19.27 -22.62 -27.38
CA SER A 86 -20.57 -23.06 -27.85
C SER A 86 -21.43 -23.61 -26.70
N GLU A 87 -22.75 -23.62 -26.90
CA GLU A 87 -23.68 -24.12 -25.89
C GLU A 87 -23.50 -25.62 -25.62
N LYS A 88 -23.41 -25.98 -24.33
CA LYS A 88 -23.26 -27.36 -23.84
C LYS A 88 -22.03 -28.13 -24.35
N GLU A 89 -21.09 -27.43 -24.99
CA GLU A 89 -19.83 -28.03 -25.43
C GLU A 89 -18.70 -27.68 -24.47
N THR A 90 -17.69 -28.52 -24.44
CA THR A 90 -16.42 -28.25 -23.74
C THR A 90 -15.37 -27.89 -24.77
N PHE A 91 -14.96 -26.61 -24.77
CA PHE A 91 -13.83 -26.18 -25.60
C PHE A 91 -12.53 -26.58 -24.91
N VAL A 92 -11.63 -27.22 -25.66
CA VAL A 92 -10.33 -27.66 -25.15
C VAL A 92 -9.24 -26.69 -25.61
N LEU A 93 -8.58 -26.03 -24.65
CA LEU A 93 -7.51 -25.09 -24.88
C LEU A 93 -6.24 -25.56 -24.15
N ASN A 94 -5.32 -26.15 -24.88
CA ASN A 94 -4.00 -26.50 -24.37
C ASN A 94 -3.03 -25.35 -24.62
N ILE A 95 -2.23 -25.00 -23.61
CA ILE A 95 -1.32 -23.85 -23.66
C ILE A 95 0.08 -24.30 -23.25
N GLU A 96 1.05 -23.89 -24.03
CA GLU A 96 2.45 -23.95 -23.68
C GLU A 96 2.89 -22.60 -23.16
N MET A 97 3.41 -22.56 -21.93
CA MET A 97 3.91 -21.36 -21.30
C MET A 97 5.42 -21.30 -21.40
N THR A 98 5.91 -20.15 -21.84
CA THR A 98 7.34 -19.83 -21.85
C THR A 98 7.73 -19.28 -20.48
N GLU A 99 8.82 -19.81 -19.92
CA GLU A 99 9.40 -19.24 -18.70
C GLU A 99 9.79 -17.78 -18.97
N SER A 100 9.27 -16.88 -18.14
CA SER A 100 9.64 -15.48 -18.24
C SER A 100 10.95 -15.24 -17.49
N GLU A 101 12.02 -15.08 -18.22
CA GLU A 101 13.33 -14.73 -17.64
C GLU A 101 13.30 -13.41 -16.86
N LEU A 102 12.30 -12.55 -17.12
CA LEU A 102 12.11 -11.23 -16.50
C LEU A 102 11.44 -11.27 -15.13
N THR A 103 10.80 -12.38 -14.73
CA THR A 103 9.93 -12.39 -13.54
C THR A 103 10.69 -12.59 -12.22
N LEU A 104 11.90 -13.10 -12.26
CA LEU A 104 12.68 -13.42 -11.05
C LEU A 104 13.53 -12.27 -10.50
N GLN A 105 13.75 -11.19 -11.26
CA GLN A 105 14.64 -10.09 -10.85
C GLN A 105 13.93 -8.74 -10.69
N THR A 106 12.65 -8.68 -10.91
CA THR A 106 11.94 -7.40 -10.92
C THR A 106 11.61 -6.98 -9.50
N VAL A 107 12.41 -6.11 -8.92
CA VAL A 107 11.91 -5.11 -7.98
C VAL A 107 10.63 -4.56 -8.60
N GLU A 108 9.52 -4.48 -7.86
CA GLU A 108 8.21 -4.05 -8.36
C GLU A 108 8.30 -2.70 -9.10
N ILE A 109 8.63 -2.77 -10.37
CA ILE A 109 8.82 -1.62 -11.25
C ILE A 109 7.49 -1.28 -11.93
N LEU A 110 6.68 -2.28 -12.20
CA LEU A 110 5.30 -2.14 -12.65
C LEU A 110 4.34 -2.45 -11.50
N GLY A 111 3.18 -1.81 -11.51
CA GLY A 111 2.14 -2.04 -10.53
C GLY A 111 1.58 -3.46 -10.63
N ARG A 112 1.15 -3.99 -9.50
CA ARG A 112 0.46 -5.27 -9.44
C ARG A 112 -0.97 -5.09 -9.96
N SER A 113 -1.32 -5.82 -11.02
CA SER A 113 -2.66 -5.81 -11.61
C SER A 113 -3.63 -6.75 -10.86
N GLU A 114 -3.11 -7.79 -10.20
CA GLU A 114 -3.91 -8.75 -9.44
C GLU A 114 -4.48 -8.15 -8.16
N THR A 115 -5.74 -8.51 -7.85
CA THR A 115 -6.40 -8.18 -6.59
C THR A 115 -6.26 -9.36 -5.64
N SER A 116 -5.44 -9.24 -4.61
CA SER A 116 -5.17 -10.36 -3.68
C SER A 116 -4.69 -9.87 -2.32
N TYR A 117 -5.12 -10.54 -1.25
CA TYR A 117 -4.56 -10.36 0.09
C TYR A 117 -3.14 -10.95 0.23
N GLN A 118 -2.73 -11.80 -0.71
CA GLN A 118 -1.42 -12.42 -0.68
C GLN A 118 -0.38 -11.57 -1.40
N ASN A 119 0.78 -11.46 -0.80
CA ASN A 119 1.99 -10.96 -1.42
C ASN A 119 3.00 -12.10 -1.50
N LYS A 120 3.41 -12.48 -2.72
CA LYS A 120 4.24 -13.68 -2.96
C LYS A 120 5.74 -13.40 -2.77
N SER A 121 6.17 -12.15 -2.93
CA SER A 121 7.59 -11.78 -2.85
C SER A 121 7.78 -10.44 -2.13
N SER A 122 8.97 -10.21 -1.60
CA SER A 122 9.34 -8.94 -0.99
C SER A 122 10.80 -8.62 -1.27
N PHE A 123 11.06 -7.41 -1.75
CA PHE A 123 12.41 -6.87 -1.94
C PHE A 123 13.11 -6.59 -0.61
N ILE A 124 12.34 -6.26 0.41
CA ILE A 124 12.88 -5.77 1.69
C ILE A 124 13.66 -6.85 2.46
N GLY A 125 13.43 -8.12 2.16
CA GLY A 125 14.12 -9.22 2.86
C GLY A 125 15.55 -9.46 2.42
N THR A 126 15.82 -9.27 1.13
CA THR A 126 17.09 -9.70 0.51
C THR A 126 17.66 -8.68 -0.49
N LYS A 127 17.01 -7.53 -0.69
CA LYS A 127 17.26 -6.58 -1.79
C LYS A 127 17.12 -7.17 -3.20
N SER A 128 16.48 -8.32 -3.29
CA SER A 128 16.08 -8.97 -4.54
C SER A 128 14.62 -9.40 -4.43
N ALA A 129 13.95 -9.65 -5.56
CA ALA A 129 12.57 -10.15 -5.57
C ALA A 129 12.52 -11.64 -5.18
N THR A 130 12.83 -11.94 -3.92
CA THR A 130 12.82 -13.31 -3.40
C THR A 130 11.42 -13.68 -2.94
N ALA A 131 10.99 -14.90 -3.23
CA ALA A 131 9.72 -15.42 -2.74
C ALA A 131 9.71 -15.44 -1.20
N LEU A 132 8.64 -14.93 -0.58
CA LEU A 132 8.58 -14.79 0.88
C LEU A 132 8.79 -16.11 1.62
N LYS A 133 8.37 -17.25 1.03
CA LYS A 133 8.60 -18.59 1.58
C LYS A 133 10.08 -18.97 1.68
N ASP A 134 10.93 -18.36 0.84
CA ASP A 134 12.36 -18.67 0.72
C ASP A 134 13.22 -17.62 1.46
N VAL A 135 12.60 -16.59 2.04
CA VAL A 135 13.31 -15.56 2.82
C VAL A 135 13.44 -16.02 4.27
N PRO A 136 14.66 -16.24 4.80
CA PRO A 136 14.87 -16.73 6.18
C PRO A 136 14.68 -15.61 7.22
N GLN A 137 13.59 -14.83 7.11
CA GLN A 137 13.32 -13.68 7.94
C GLN A 137 11.82 -13.53 8.21
N SER A 138 11.48 -12.93 9.34
CA SER A 138 10.08 -12.68 9.69
C SER A 138 9.61 -11.38 9.04
N ILE A 139 8.93 -11.49 7.90
CA ILE A 139 8.30 -10.38 7.19
C ILE A 139 6.78 -10.50 7.31
N GLY A 140 6.15 -9.50 7.93
CA GLY A 140 4.70 -9.33 7.90
C GLY A 140 4.33 -8.28 6.86
N TYR A 141 3.16 -8.41 6.24
CA TYR A 141 2.69 -7.44 5.27
C TYR A 141 1.16 -7.27 5.32
N VAL A 142 0.70 -6.13 4.82
CA VAL A 142 -0.72 -5.84 4.60
C VAL A 142 -0.85 -5.22 3.21
N THR A 143 -1.67 -5.80 2.36
CA THR A 143 -1.92 -5.31 1.00
C THR A 143 -2.98 -4.22 0.99
N LYS A 144 -3.04 -3.44 -0.09
CA LYS A 144 -4.06 -2.39 -0.28
C LYS A 144 -5.48 -2.96 -0.24
N GLU A 145 -5.67 -4.18 -0.74
CA GLU A 145 -6.97 -4.84 -0.76
C GLU A 145 -7.49 -5.09 0.65
N LEU A 146 -6.64 -5.68 1.52
CA LEU A 146 -7.00 -5.88 2.92
C LEU A 146 -7.22 -4.53 3.65
N ALA A 147 -6.41 -3.52 3.35
CA ALA A 147 -6.58 -2.19 3.91
C ALA A 147 -7.92 -1.55 3.48
N LEU A 148 -8.29 -1.66 2.19
CA LEU A 148 -9.56 -1.14 1.67
C LEU A 148 -10.77 -1.84 2.30
N ASP A 149 -10.76 -3.17 2.40
CA ASP A 149 -11.85 -3.95 2.96
C ASP A 149 -12.05 -3.71 4.46
N GLN A 150 -10.97 -3.32 5.16
CA GLN A 150 -11.03 -2.91 6.58
C GLN A 150 -11.36 -1.42 6.77
N GLY A 151 -11.56 -0.65 5.70
CA GLY A 151 -11.74 0.80 5.79
C GLY A 151 -10.54 1.51 6.41
N ALA A 152 -9.33 0.98 6.21
CA ALA A 152 -8.10 1.52 6.78
C ALA A 152 -7.52 2.61 5.87
N PHE A 153 -7.33 3.80 6.42
CA PHE A 153 -6.86 4.98 5.68
C PHE A 153 -5.48 5.45 6.11
N ARG A 154 -4.92 4.86 7.16
CA ARG A 154 -3.64 5.22 7.77
C ARG A 154 -2.79 3.98 8.05
N VAL A 155 -1.47 4.18 8.16
CA VAL A 155 -0.55 3.08 8.48
C VAL A 155 -0.91 2.41 9.81
N ASN A 156 -1.28 3.18 10.82
CA ASN A 156 -1.64 2.62 12.14
C ASN A 156 -2.90 1.74 12.08
N ASP A 157 -3.81 2.00 11.14
CA ASP A 157 -5.01 1.17 10.96
C ASP A 157 -4.66 -0.23 10.44
N VAL A 158 -3.61 -0.34 9.60
CA VAL A 158 -3.25 -1.61 8.96
C VAL A 158 -2.24 -2.44 9.76
N VAL A 159 -1.34 -1.80 10.52
CA VAL A 159 -0.27 -2.53 11.23
C VAL A 159 -0.79 -3.48 12.31
N LYS A 160 -2.01 -3.30 12.81
CA LYS A 160 -2.69 -4.23 13.71
C LYS A 160 -2.81 -5.67 13.16
N ASN A 161 -2.74 -5.82 11.83
CA ASN A 161 -2.78 -7.13 11.16
C ASN A 161 -1.42 -7.85 11.18
N ILE A 162 -0.37 -7.19 11.67
CA ILE A 162 0.99 -7.75 11.68
C ILE A 162 1.37 -8.10 13.12
N SER A 163 1.55 -9.38 13.41
CA SER A 163 1.89 -9.86 14.75
C SER A 163 3.18 -9.19 15.28
N GLY A 164 3.12 -8.73 16.55
CA GLY A 164 4.24 -8.02 17.19
C GLY A 164 4.45 -6.58 16.71
N VAL A 165 3.47 -6.02 15.98
CA VAL A 165 3.43 -4.61 15.57
C VAL A 165 2.17 -3.97 16.13
N ASN A 166 2.32 -2.84 16.81
CA ASN A 166 1.19 -2.13 17.40
C ASN A 166 1.35 -0.62 17.22
N GLN A 167 0.25 0.09 17.24
CA GLN A 167 0.25 1.52 17.43
C GLN A 167 0.82 1.83 18.84
N PHE A 168 1.73 2.79 18.93
CA PHE A 168 2.31 3.17 20.23
C PHE A 168 1.52 4.30 20.88
N THR A 169 1.28 5.38 20.13
CA THR A 169 0.41 6.48 20.51
C THR A 169 -0.58 6.76 19.39
N PHE A 170 -1.44 7.74 19.55
CA PHE A 170 -2.30 8.24 18.45
C PHE A 170 -1.54 9.11 17.42
N TYR A 171 -0.25 9.34 17.62
CA TYR A 171 0.64 9.99 16.64
C TYR A 171 1.06 9.01 15.53
N ASN A 172 1.91 9.51 14.62
CA ASN A 172 2.48 8.69 13.55
C ASN A 172 3.65 7.83 14.06
N ASP A 173 3.35 6.95 14.98
CA ASP A 173 4.33 6.04 15.57
C ASP A 173 3.75 4.65 15.85
N ILE A 174 4.63 3.65 15.72
CA ILE A 174 4.32 2.25 15.97
C ILE A 174 5.41 1.63 16.85
N THR A 175 5.10 0.48 17.44
CA THR A 175 6.11 -0.41 18.02
C THR A 175 6.27 -1.66 17.18
N ILE A 176 7.51 -2.11 17.03
CA ILE A 176 7.84 -3.43 16.48
C ILE A 176 8.60 -4.18 17.57
N ARG A 177 8.03 -5.27 18.08
CA ARG A 177 8.61 -6.05 19.20
C ARG A 177 8.97 -5.16 20.40
N GLY A 178 8.12 -4.20 20.75
CA GLY A 178 8.33 -3.26 21.86
C GLY A 178 9.24 -2.06 21.57
N HIS A 179 9.93 -2.03 20.43
CA HIS A 179 10.77 -0.88 20.05
C HIS A 179 9.96 0.13 19.25
N ARG A 180 9.88 1.36 19.76
CA ARG A 180 9.16 2.47 19.12
C ARG A 180 9.85 2.95 17.86
N ILE A 181 9.08 3.09 16.79
CA ILE A 181 9.48 3.71 15.53
C ILE A 181 8.60 4.94 15.32
N GLN A 182 9.23 6.09 15.12
CA GLN A 182 8.57 7.37 14.95
C GLN A 182 9.21 8.19 13.83
N GLY A 183 8.45 8.52 12.80
CA GLY A 183 8.75 9.46 11.72
C GLY A 183 10.23 9.59 11.35
N GLN A 184 10.83 10.74 11.68
CA GLN A 184 12.22 11.07 11.33
C GLN A 184 13.25 10.64 12.38
N LYS A 185 12.83 10.38 13.62
CA LYS A 185 13.77 10.12 14.73
C LYS A 185 14.40 8.76 14.68
N THR A 186 13.74 7.82 14.02
CA THR A 186 14.22 6.44 14.02
C THR A 186 14.51 5.96 12.61
N SER A 187 15.50 5.12 12.54
CA SER A 187 16.01 4.54 11.31
C SER A 187 15.07 3.51 10.66
N GLY A 188 13.95 3.21 11.28
CA GLY A 188 13.05 2.14 10.88
C GLY A 188 11.98 2.50 9.84
N ASN A 189 12.00 3.70 9.24
CA ASN A 189 11.01 4.12 8.25
C ASN A 189 11.58 4.08 6.83
N LEU A 190 10.98 3.26 5.98
CA LEU A 190 11.33 3.16 4.56
C LEU A 190 10.12 3.48 3.67
N VAL A 191 10.42 3.98 2.47
CA VAL A 191 9.54 4.04 1.32
C VAL A 191 10.27 3.38 0.16
N ASN A 192 9.70 2.35 -0.42
CA ASN A 192 10.31 1.55 -1.49
C ASN A 192 11.75 1.07 -1.16
N GLY A 193 11.98 0.66 0.08
CA GLY A 193 13.29 0.21 0.55
C GLY A 193 14.32 1.32 0.80
N MET A 194 13.97 2.59 0.60
CA MET A 194 14.84 3.74 0.85
C MET A 194 14.41 4.46 2.12
N ARG A 195 15.36 4.97 2.90
CA ARG A 195 15.05 5.76 4.10
C ARG A 195 14.30 7.02 3.74
N ALA A 196 13.12 7.18 4.29
CA ALA A 196 12.26 8.30 4.01
C ALA A 196 11.92 9.08 5.29
N MET A 197 11.76 10.38 5.11
CA MET A 197 11.16 11.24 6.11
C MET A 197 9.64 11.22 5.90
N THR A 198 8.93 10.90 6.96
CA THR A 198 7.47 10.92 7.00
C THR A 198 7.01 11.92 8.05
N SER A 199 5.74 12.26 8.08
CA SER A 199 5.17 13.07 9.16
C SER A 199 5.59 12.53 10.52
N PHE A 200 5.88 13.43 11.44
CA PHE A 200 6.28 13.09 12.80
C PHE A 200 5.08 12.92 13.73
N TRP A 201 4.07 13.76 13.56
CA TRP A 201 2.92 13.84 14.47
C TRP A 201 1.65 13.28 13.86
N LYS A 202 1.29 13.80 12.68
CA LYS A 202 0.03 13.45 12.04
C LYS A 202 0.15 12.15 11.25
N GLN A 203 -0.82 11.28 11.44
CA GLN A 203 -0.96 10.08 10.63
C GLN A 203 -1.50 10.45 9.25
N GLN A 204 -0.74 10.20 8.22
CA GLN A 204 -1.07 10.59 6.86
C GLN A 204 -1.91 9.53 6.14
N LEU A 205 -2.72 9.99 5.18
CA LEU A 205 -3.49 9.12 4.28
C LEU A 205 -2.56 8.24 3.43
N ILE A 206 -3.01 7.04 3.10
CA ILE A 206 -2.25 6.02 2.37
C ILE A 206 -2.83 5.64 0.99
N PRO A 207 -3.50 6.52 0.20
CA PRO A 207 -4.10 6.13 -1.08
C PRO A 207 -3.06 5.66 -2.10
N HIS A 208 -1.81 6.10 -1.96
CA HIS A 208 -0.67 5.80 -2.82
C HIS A 208 0.09 4.53 -2.41
N ILE A 209 -0.30 3.87 -1.33
CA ILE A 209 0.40 2.68 -0.83
C ILE A 209 -0.20 1.41 -1.44
N GLU A 210 0.66 0.58 -2.03
CA GLU A 210 0.32 -0.75 -2.53
C GLU A 210 0.27 -1.78 -1.41
N ARG A 211 1.25 -1.70 -0.49
CA ARG A 211 1.31 -2.51 0.73
C ARG A 211 2.25 -1.91 1.77
N VAL A 212 2.01 -2.29 3.01
CA VAL A 212 2.90 -2.03 4.14
C VAL A 212 3.58 -3.33 4.49
N GLU A 213 4.91 -3.32 4.61
CA GLU A 213 5.73 -4.45 5.00
C GLU A 213 6.49 -4.13 6.29
N VAL A 214 6.65 -5.12 7.15
CA VAL A 214 7.46 -5.00 8.37
C VAL A 214 8.45 -6.15 8.44
N ILE A 215 9.74 -5.82 8.38
CA ILE A 215 10.82 -6.76 8.69
C ILE A 215 11.07 -6.71 10.18
N LYS A 216 11.02 -7.85 10.84
CA LYS A 216 11.23 -7.97 12.28
C LYS A 216 12.60 -8.55 12.57
N GLY A 217 13.41 -7.83 13.37
CA GLY A 217 14.72 -8.31 13.81
C GLY A 217 15.90 -7.78 12.98
N PRO A 218 17.07 -8.46 13.02
CA PRO A 218 18.37 -7.92 12.57
C PRO A 218 18.48 -7.69 11.05
N ALA A 219 17.60 -8.28 10.26
CA ALA A 219 17.55 -8.04 8.82
C ALA A 219 17.32 -6.58 8.43
N SER A 220 16.76 -5.81 9.34
CA SER A 220 16.65 -4.37 9.18
C SER A 220 18.02 -3.68 8.98
N ALA A 221 19.12 -4.31 9.38
CA ALA A 221 20.49 -3.82 9.15
C ALA A 221 20.87 -3.69 7.67
N LEU A 222 20.22 -4.42 6.74
CA LEU A 222 20.41 -4.28 5.30
C LEU A 222 20.09 -2.87 4.78
N PHE A 223 19.34 -2.11 5.55
CA PHE A 223 18.91 -0.75 5.21
C PHE A 223 19.63 0.33 6.03
N GLY A 224 20.80 -0.01 6.58
CA GLY A 224 21.66 0.88 7.36
C GLY A 224 21.29 0.88 8.84
N ASN A 225 21.51 2.01 9.56
CA ASN A 225 21.21 2.13 10.99
C ASN A 225 19.73 1.89 11.26
N ALA A 226 19.37 0.68 11.68
CA ALA A 226 18.02 0.19 11.83
C ALA A 226 17.59 0.14 13.31
N SER A 227 16.29 0.10 13.55
CA SER A 227 15.74 -0.16 14.88
C SER A 227 15.94 -1.63 15.24
N ALA A 228 16.29 -1.92 16.49
CA ALA A 228 16.48 -3.29 16.99
C ALA A 228 15.21 -4.15 16.86
N GLY A 229 14.02 -3.55 16.94
CA GLY A 229 12.75 -4.25 16.77
C GLY A 229 12.45 -4.65 15.33
N GLY A 230 12.91 -3.84 14.38
CA GLY A 230 12.63 -4.03 12.96
C GLY A 230 12.43 -2.72 12.19
N THR A 231 11.95 -2.85 10.97
CA THR A 231 11.77 -1.74 10.01
C THR A 231 10.44 -1.86 9.31
N ILE A 232 9.74 -0.73 9.14
CA ILE A 232 8.53 -0.62 8.34
C ILE A 232 8.86 -0.06 6.96
N ASN A 233 8.35 -0.69 5.91
CA ASN A 233 8.46 -0.26 4.53
C ASN A 233 7.08 0.01 3.93
N ARG A 234 6.93 1.17 3.34
CA ARG A 234 5.74 1.56 2.58
C ARG A 234 6.05 1.41 1.10
N VAL A 235 5.45 0.41 0.47
CA VAL A 235 5.60 0.19 -0.97
C VAL A 235 4.55 1.01 -1.68
N THR A 236 4.97 1.91 -2.56
CA THR A 236 4.06 2.76 -3.33
C THR A 236 3.49 2.02 -4.53
N LYS A 237 2.26 2.38 -4.91
CA LYS A 237 1.63 1.91 -6.14
C LYS A 237 2.45 2.37 -7.34
N LYS A 238 2.68 1.46 -8.30
CA LYS A 238 3.36 1.74 -9.55
C LYS A 238 2.38 1.85 -10.72
N PRO A 239 2.75 2.53 -11.81
CA PRO A 239 1.97 2.55 -13.04
C PRO A 239 1.60 1.16 -13.55
N LEU A 240 0.44 1.05 -14.16
CA LEU A 240 -0.06 -0.15 -14.82
C LEU A 240 -0.13 0.06 -16.33
N LYS A 241 0.05 -1.00 -17.11
CA LYS A 241 -0.26 -0.99 -18.55
C LYS A 241 -1.77 -0.90 -18.80
N GLU A 242 -2.57 -1.46 -17.89
CA GLU A 242 -4.02 -1.38 -17.93
C GLU A 242 -4.51 -0.02 -17.43
N SER A 243 -5.39 0.63 -18.19
CA SER A 243 -6.06 1.86 -17.75
C SER A 243 -7.06 1.57 -16.64
N ARG A 244 -6.86 2.19 -15.47
CA ARG A 244 -7.79 2.14 -14.35
C ARG A 244 -8.03 3.54 -13.80
N LYS A 245 -9.28 3.79 -13.41
CA LYS A 245 -9.71 5.06 -12.81
C LYS A 245 -10.63 4.75 -11.64
N SER A 246 -10.31 5.29 -10.48
CA SER A 246 -11.13 5.12 -9.28
C SER A 246 -11.21 6.43 -8.52
N VAL A 247 -12.40 6.78 -8.06
CA VAL A 247 -12.64 7.88 -7.14
C VAL A 247 -13.57 7.36 -6.05
N SER A 248 -13.22 7.62 -4.81
CA SER A 248 -14.05 7.29 -3.65
C SER A 248 -14.22 8.50 -2.75
N SER A 249 -15.40 8.63 -2.14
CA SER A 249 -15.70 9.66 -1.15
C SER A 249 -16.22 8.99 0.12
N THR A 250 -15.89 9.60 1.26
CA THR A 250 -16.34 9.13 2.57
C THR A 250 -16.84 10.32 3.37
N LEU A 251 -18.02 10.15 3.96
CA LEU A 251 -18.58 11.06 4.96
C LEU A 251 -18.58 10.34 6.30
N GLY A 252 -18.28 11.05 7.36
CA GLY A 252 -18.20 10.45 8.69
C GLY A 252 -18.53 11.42 9.82
N SER A 253 -18.50 10.93 11.04
CA SER A 253 -18.68 11.73 12.25
C SER A 253 -17.65 12.85 12.32
N PHE A 254 -17.94 13.88 13.13
CA PHE A 254 -17.08 15.04 13.32
C PHE A 254 -16.79 15.83 12.04
N ASN A 255 -17.78 15.93 11.14
CA ASN A 255 -17.67 16.59 9.85
C ASN A 255 -16.55 16.03 8.96
N THR A 256 -16.27 14.74 9.09
CA THR A 256 -15.27 14.08 8.24
C THR A 256 -15.75 14.02 6.80
N PHE A 257 -14.97 14.64 5.93
CA PHE A 257 -15.09 14.54 4.47
C PHE A 257 -13.76 14.10 3.89
N ARG A 258 -13.75 12.99 3.13
CA ARG A 258 -12.56 12.44 2.49
C ARG A 258 -12.86 12.08 1.04
N VAL A 259 -11.91 12.40 0.15
CA VAL A 259 -11.92 11.99 -1.25
C VAL A 259 -10.58 11.37 -1.60
N LEU A 260 -10.60 10.21 -2.24
CA LEU A 260 -9.42 9.52 -2.75
C LEU A 260 -9.56 9.29 -4.25
N GLY A 261 -8.47 9.44 -5.00
CA GLY A 261 -8.40 9.19 -6.44
C GLY A 261 -7.22 8.29 -6.79
N ASP A 262 -7.39 7.40 -7.75
CA ASP A 262 -6.34 6.53 -8.29
C ASP A 262 -6.55 6.40 -9.81
N PHE A 263 -5.62 6.95 -10.59
CA PHE A 263 -5.68 7.01 -12.04
C PHE A 263 -4.38 6.45 -12.60
N THR A 264 -4.44 5.47 -13.51
CA THR A 264 -3.25 4.85 -14.10
C THR A 264 -3.52 4.36 -15.51
N GLY A 265 -2.48 4.21 -16.30
CA GLY A 265 -2.53 3.66 -17.65
C GLY A 265 -1.34 4.07 -18.50
N PRO A 266 -1.31 3.63 -19.76
CA PRO A 266 -0.31 4.07 -20.73
C PRO A 266 -0.54 5.51 -21.16
N MET A 267 0.55 6.23 -21.43
CA MET A 267 0.55 7.57 -22.04
C MET A 267 0.89 7.54 -23.52
N THR A 268 1.50 6.44 -23.98
CA THR A 268 1.89 6.20 -25.38
C THR A 268 1.21 4.93 -25.89
N GLU A 269 1.00 4.84 -27.21
CA GLU A 269 0.36 3.68 -27.85
C GLU A 269 1.18 2.40 -27.72
N ASP A 270 2.51 2.53 -27.72
CA ASP A 270 3.46 1.43 -27.54
C ASP A 270 3.66 1.01 -26.09
N GLU A 271 2.90 1.61 -25.15
CA GLU A 271 3.01 1.38 -23.70
C GLU A 271 4.43 1.60 -23.14
N SER A 272 5.28 2.33 -23.83
CA SER A 272 6.64 2.64 -23.38
C SER A 272 6.67 3.66 -22.24
N LEU A 273 5.64 4.51 -22.11
CA LEU A 273 5.47 5.47 -21.02
C LEU A 273 4.16 5.25 -20.30
N LEU A 274 4.26 4.93 -19.01
CA LEU A 274 3.11 4.70 -18.14
C LEU A 274 3.05 5.76 -17.04
N PHE A 275 1.84 6.08 -16.57
CA PHE A 275 1.63 6.98 -15.45
C PHE A 275 0.72 6.38 -14.39
N ARG A 276 0.84 6.89 -13.18
CA ARG A 276 -0.13 6.74 -12.10
C ARG A 276 -0.21 8.01 -11.27
N LEU A 277 -1.40 8.43 -10.93
CA LEU A 277 -1.66 9.54 -10.04
C LEU A 277 -2.57 9.08 -8.92
N ASN A 278 -2.07 9.11 -7.69
CA ASN A 278 -2.87 8.91 -6.50
C ASN A 278 -3.10 10.25 -5.80
N LEU A 279 -4.35 10.50 -5.43
CA LEU A 279 -4.79 11.71 -4.75
C LEU A 279 -5.51 11.34 -3.46
N GLY A 280 -5.36 12.15 -2.43
CA GLY A 280 -6.09 12.04 -1.19
C GLY A 280 -6.29 13.40 -0.55
N TYR A 281 -7.54 13.70 -0.20
CA TYR A 281 -7.89 14.86 0.60
C TYR A 281 -8.80 14.45 1.73
N GLU A 282 -8.55 15.00 2.92
CA GLU A 282 -9.42 14.84 4.07
C GLU A 282 -9.53 16.14 4.84
N ASN A 283 -10.73 16.45 5.30
CA ASN A 283 -10.99 17.47 6.31
C ASN A 283 -11.89 16.85 7.37
N SER A 284 -11.46 16.91 8.62
CA SER A 284 -12.19 16.29 9.75
C SER A 284 -12.02 17.11 11.04
N GLY A 285 -13.04 17.04 11.88
CA GLY A 285 -12.94 17.39 13.28
C GLY A 285 -12.53 16.17 14.13
N ASN A 286 -12.77 16.28 15.44
CA ASN A 286 -12.49 15.23 16.41
C ASN A 286 -13.55 15.31 17.54
N PHE A 287 -13.65 14.26 18.36
CA PHE A 287 -14.47 14.29 19.57
C PHE A 287 -13.95 15.31 20.60
N ARG A 288 -12.68 15.69 20.52
CA ARG A 288 -12.04 16.64 21.41
C ARG A 288 -12.20 18.06 20.90
N ASP A 289 -12.54 19.00 21.78
CA ASP A 289 -12.77 20.41 21.46
C ASP A 289 -11.55 21.04 20.75
N LEU A 290 -11.81 21.96 19.85
CA LEU A 290 -10.82 22.73 19.10
C LEU A 290 -9.97 21.89 18.12
N GLN A 291 -10.13 20.55 18.06
CA GLN A 291 -9.34 19.73 17.17
C GLN A 291 -9.90 19.76 15.73
N TYR A 292 -9.01 19.90 14.79
CA TYR A 292 -9.27 19.72 13.36
C TYR A 292 -8.05 19.11 12.68
N ASP A 293 -8.26 18.50 11.52
CA ASP A 293 -7.22 17.88 10.72
C ASP A 293 -7.56 17.96 9.24
N LYS A 294 -6.66 18.56 8.45
CA LYS A 294 -6.74 18.61 6.99
C LYS A 294 -5.51 17.92 6.43
N ASN A 295 -5.74 16.95 5.58
CA ASN A 295 -4.69 16.16 4.96
C ASN A 295 -4.80 16.23 3.45
N LEU A 296 -3.67 16.40 2.77
CA LEU A 296 -3.52 16.34 1.32
C LEU A 296 -2.41 15.37 0.97
N VAL A 297 -2.67 14.49 0.01
CA VAL A 297 -1.68 13.60 -0.62
C VAL A 297 -1.78 13.76 -2.11
N VAL A 298 -0.64 14.00 -2.75
CA VAL A 298 -0.50 14.00 -4.21
C VAL A 298 0.71 13.14 -4.56
N ALA A 299 0.47 12.03 -5.26
CA ALA A 299 1.51 11.05 -5.54
C ALA A 299 1.52 10.64 -7.03
N PRO A 300 2.12 11.45 -7.91
CA PRO A 300 2.39 11.08 -9.28
C PRO A 300 3.55 10.08 -9.37
N SER A 301 3.44 9.16 -10.32
CA SER A 301 4.46 8.15 -10.64
C SER A 301 4.48 7.92 -12.13
N PHE A 302 5.66 7.78 -12.70
CA PHE A 302 5.88 7.53 -14.12
C PHE A 302 6.85 6.36 -14.29
N SER A 303 6.60 5.51 -15.27
CA SER A 303 7.50 4.43 -15.68
C SER A 303 7.80 4.57 -17.16
N PHE A 304 9.06 4.73 -17.49
CA PHE A 304 9.54 4.76 -18.87
C PHE A 304 10.26 3.43 -19.18
N LEU A 305 9.82 2.76 -20.23
CA LEU A 305 10.23 1.42 -20.67
C LEU A 305 10.84 1.52 -22.07
N PRO A 306 12.06 2.07 -22.23
CA PRO A 306 12.67 2.26 -23.56
C PRO A 306 13.01 0.94 -24.26
N SER A 307 13.05 -0.16 -23.52
CA SER A 307 13.21 -1.52 -24.02
C SER A 307 12.74 -2.53 -22.95
N ASP A 308 12.61 -3.79 -23.31
CA ASP A 308 12.30 -4.87 -22.36
C ASP A 308 13.38 -5.04 -21.28
N LYS A 309 14.59 -4.54 -21.52
CA LYS A 309 15.73 -4.67 -20.61
C LYS A 309 15.97 -3.45 -19.73
N THR A 310 15.35 -2.31 -20.06
CA THR A 310 15.64 -1.05 -19.36
C THR A 310 14.35 -0.41 -18.85
N ARG A 311 14.36 -0.01 -17.60
CA ARG A 311 13.22 0.64 -16.95
C ARG A 311 13.70 1.80 -16.11
N LEU A 312 13.05 2.94 -16.26
CA LEU A 312 13.29 4.15 -15.48
C LEU A 312 11.97 4.55 -14.80
N ASN A 313 12.00 4.74 -13.48
CA ASN A 313 10.83 5.23 -12.76
C ASN A 313 11.13 6.56 -12.08
N LEU A 314 10.12 7.41 -12.05
CA LEU A 314 10.05 8.63 -11.25
C LEU A 314 8.82 8.53 -10.36
N ASP A 315 9.02 8.56 -9.05
CA ASP A 315 7.96 8.57 -8.06
C ASP A 315 8.08 9.83 -7.19
N VAL A 316 7.00 10.55 -7.03
CA VAL A 316 6.92 11.67 -6.10
C VAL A 316 5.75 11.43 -5.15
N VAL A 317 5.99 11.62 -3.86
CA VAL A 317 4.93 11.59 -2.84
C VAL A 317 5.00 12.90 -2.08
N TYR A 318 4.03 13.77 -2.31
CA TYR A 318 3.80 14.99 -1.56
C TYR A 318 2.70 14.75 -0.54
N GLN A 319 2.94 15.12 0.70
CA GLN A 319 1.97 15.01 1.78
C GLN A 319 2.00 16.27 2.62
N GLN A 320 0.82 16.79 2.93
CA GLN A 320 0.63 17.96 3.78
C GLN A 320 -0.44 17.65 4.82
N SER A 321 -0.20 18.10 6.06
CA SER A 321 -1.18 18.10 7.14
C SER A 321 -1.26 19.47 7.77
N ASP A 322 -2.48 19.95 8.04
CA ASP A 322 -2.77 21.16 8.79
C ASP A 322 -3.83 20.85 9.86
N GLY A 323 -3.50 21.08 11.10
CA GLY A 323 -4.37 20.73 12.21
C GLY A 323 -3.88 21.30 13.54
N ARG A 324 -4.34 20.72 14.62
CA ARG A 324 -3.79 20.96 15.97
C ARG A 324 -3.16 19.68 16.50
N LEU A 325 -2.11 19.85 17.32
CA LEU A 325 -1.48 18.73 17.98
C LEU A 325 -2.21 18.44 19.29
N ASP A 326 -2.97 17.36 19.31
CA ASP A 326 -3.59 16.88 20.53
C ASP A 326 -2.55 16.17 21.42
N ARG A 327 -2.32 16.70 22.61
CA ARG A 327 -1.44 16.08 23.62
C ARG A 327 -2.17 15.19 24.61
N GLY A 328 -3.45 14.98 24.39
CA GLY A 328 -4.32 14.34 25.35
C GLY A 328 -4.79 15.32 26.42
N GLN A 329 -5.31 14.76 27.47
CA GLN A 329 -5.88 15.48 28.57
C GLN A 329 -4.97 15.39 29.80
N ALA A 330 -4.92 16.44 30.62
CA ALA A 330 -4.30 16.37 31.93
C ALA A 330 -5.25 15.66 32.90
N VAL A 331 -4.68 15.04 33.92
CA VAL A 331 -5.43 14.44 35.03
C VAL A 331 -5.55 15.50 36.12
N PHE A 332 -6.79 15.75 36.52
CA PHE A 332 -7.18 16.71 37.57
C PHE A 332 -7.76 15.98 38.76
N GLY A 333 -8.27 16.69 39.76
CA GLY A 333 -9.04 16.13 40.85
C GLY A 333 -8.31 15.05 41.63
N ASN A 334 -7.05 15.26 41.99
CA ASN A 334 -6.20 14.28 42.70
C ASN A 334 -6.01 12.93 41.97
N GLY A 335 -6.01 12.95 40.65
CA GLY A 335 -5.79 11.78 39.84
C GLY A 335 -7.05 11.12 39.29
N ASP A 336 -8.21 11.73 39.45
CA ASP A 336 -9.45 11.25 38.86
C ASP A 336 -9.46 11.50 37.34
N LEU A 337 -9.43 10.41 36.57
CA LEU A 337 -9.49 10.45 35.09
C LEU A 337 -10.82 10.98 34.54
N PHE A 338 -11.87 10.96 35.35
CA PHE A 338 -13.22 11.39 34.96
C PHE A 338 -13.59 12.78 35.49
N SER A 339 -12.65 13.48 36.15
CA SER A 339 -12.88 14.83 36.73
C SER A 339 -13.25 15.88 35.67
N VAL A 340 -12.92 15.66 34.42
CA VAL A 340 -13.29 16.54 33.30
C VAL A 340 -13.80 15.73 32.11
N PRO A 341 -14.66 16.34 31.25
CA PRO A 341 -15.17 15.64 30.05
C PRO A 341 -14.03 15.21 29.12
N ILE A 342 -14.18 14.05 28.46
CA ILE A 342 -13.21 13.55 27.47
C ILE A 342 -13.02 14.50 26.29
N THR A 343 -13.99 15.38 26.04
CA THR A 343 -13.93 16.39 24.98
C THR A 343 -13.00 17.57 25.31
N LYS A 344 -12.62 17.71 26.57
CA LYS A 344 -11.76 18.82 27.01
C LYS A 344 -10.43 18.82 26.29
N SER A 345 -10.09 19.94 25.64
CA SER A 345 -8.78 20.19 25.04
C SER A 345 -7.95 21.16 25.90
N LEU A 346 -6.63 20.96 25.89
CA LEU A 346 -5.68 21.89 26.47
C LEU A 346 -5.14 22.92 25.44
N ASN A 347 -5.51 22.73 24.16
CA ASN A 347 -5.11 23.66 23.11
C ASN A 347 -5.75 25.02 23.23
N ALA A 348 -5.06 26.08 22.79
CA ALA A 348 -5.63 27.37 22.54
C ALA A 348 -6.23 27.47 21.13
N VAL A 349 -7.11 28.44 20.92
CA VAL A 349 -7.79 28.66 19.62
C VAL A 349 -6.79 28.93 18.48
N ASN A 350 -5.66 29.57 18.81
CA ASN A 350 -4.60 29.92 17.85
C ASN A 350 -3.52 28.86 17.69
N ASP A 351 -3.65 27.70 18.35
CA ASP A 351 -2.73 26.59 18.15
C ASP A 351 -2.84 26.02 16.74
N TYR A 352 -1.72 25.61 16.19
CA TYR A 352 -1.64 24.94 14.91
C TYR A 352 -0.45 23.98 14.84
N LEU A 353 -0.56 23.00 13.97
CA LEU A 353 0.52 22.14 13.52
C LEU A 353 0.40 21.99 12.00
N LYS A 354 1.42 22.45 11.29
CA LYS A 354 1.56 22.25 9.85
C LYS A 354 2.75 21.33 9.61
N GLU A 355 2.53 20.23 8.92
CA GLU A 355 3.57 19.30 8.49
C GLU A 355 3.51 19.14 6.98
N GLU A 356 4.67 19.13 6.35
CA GLU A 356 4.83 18.90 4.92
C GLU A 356 5.97 17.92 4.69
N SER A 357 5.77 16.95 3.78
CA SER A 357 6.82 16.04 3.36
C SER A 357 6.79 15.79 1.86
N VAL A 358 7.98 15.70 1.27
CA VAL A 358 8.19 15.35 -0.13
C VAL A 358 9.21 14.22 -0.20
N ASN A 359 8.84 13.12 -0.84
CA ASN A 359 9.75 12.04 -1.19
C ASN A 359 9.78 11.91 -2.71
N ALA A 360 10.89 12.27 -3.34
CA ALA A 360 11.10 12.13 -4.77
C ALA A 360 12.15 11.05 -5.03
N THR A 361 11.79 10.04 -5.80
CA THR A 361 12.64 8.87 -6.09
C THR A 361 12.80 8.71 -7.59
N ILE A 362 14.04 8.56 -8.05
CA ILE A 362 14.36 8.11 -9.41
C ILE A 362 15.02 6.75 -9.28
N SER A 363 14.55 5.77 -10.07
CA SER A 363 15.15 4.44 -10.10
C SER A 363 15.37 3.96 -11.53
N LEU A 364 16.53 3.39 -11.79
CA LEU A 364 16.92 2.72 -13.02
C LEU A 364 17.12 1.24 -12.73
N ASN A 365 16.51 0.39 -13.55
CA ASN A 365 16.81 -1.02 -13.63
C ASN A 365 17.23 -1.35 -15.06
N HIS A 366 18.35 -2.06 -15.21
CA HIS A 366 18.85 -2.51 -16.51
C HIS A 366 19.27 -3.97 -16.42
N GLN A 367 18.70 -4.80 -17.31
CA GLN A 367 19.02 -6.22 -17.47
C GLN A 367 20.05 -6.36 -18.58
N PHE A 368 21.30 -6.67 -18.25
CA PHE A 368 22.35 -6.91 -19.28
C PHE A 368 22.09 -8.23 -20.01
N ASN A 369 21.78 -9.29 -19.26
CA ASN A 369 21.45 -10.61 -19.75
C ASN A 369 20.61 -11.35 -18.70
N SER A 370 20.26 -12.63 -18.93
CA SER A 370 19.46 -13.44 -17.98
C SER A 370 20.04 -13.54 -16.58
N ASN A 371 21.33 -13.33 -16.44
CA ASN A 371 22.09 -13.61 -15.20
C ASN A 371 22.54 -12.33 -14.48
N ILE A 372 22.55 -11.18 -15.14
CA ILE A 372 23.11 -9.96 -14.58
C ILE A 372 22.15 -8.80 -14.77
N SER A 373 21.78 -8.15 -13.67
CA SER A 373 21.06 -6.88 -13.70
C SER A 373 21.73 -5.82 -12.82
N PHE A 374 21.49 -4.56 -13.16
CA PHE A 374 21.93 -3.39 -12.43
C PHE A 374 20.74 -2.59 -11.93
N ASN A 375 20.79 -2.18 -10.68
CA ASN A 375 19.78 -1.34 -10.05
C ASN A 375 20.45 -0.09 -9.47
N SER A 376 19.89 1.07 -9.77
CA SER A 376 20.30 2.35 -9.22
C SER A 376 19.08 3.09 -8.74
N VAL A 377 19.10 3.54 -7.48
CA VAL A 377 18.00 4.29 -6.88
C VAL A 377 18.57 5.52 -6.18
N TYR A 378 18.00 6.67 -6.48
CA TYR A 378 18.23 7.91 -5.75
C TYR A 378 16.91 8.41 -5.18
N MET A 379 16.91 8.77 -3.90
CA MET A 379 15.78 9.40 -3.24
C MET A 379 16.20 10.66 -2.51
N ARG A 380 15.51 11.75 -2.78
CA ARG A 380 15.50 12.94 -1.95
C ARG A 380 14.22 12.97 -1.11
N SER A 381 14.39 13.14 0.19
CA SER A 381 13.31 13.19 1.16
C SER A 381 13.41 14.48 1.99
N ASN A 382 12.39 15.29 1.97
CA ASN A 382 12.31 16.55 2.73
C ASN A 382 11.11 16.49 3.68
N TYR A 383 11.25 17.17 4.82
CA TYR A 383 10.19 17.37 5.81
C TYR A 383 10.30 18.75 6.43
N ALA A 384 9.16 19.42 6.53
CA ALA A 384 9.00 20.68 7.20
C ALA A 384 7.89 20.59 8.27
N GLU A 385 8.08 21.31 9.36
CA GLU A 385 7.14 21.42 10.47
C GLU A 385 7.10 22.85 10.97
N ASP A 386 5.89 23.38 11.18
CA ASP A 386 5.62 24.63 11.89
C ASP A 386 4.55 24.38 12.95
N LEU A 387 4.88 24.61 14.21
CA LEU A 387 4.05 24.29 15.37
C LEU A 387 3.98 25.44 16.33
N LEU A 388 2.75 25.79 16.74
CA LEU A 388 2.41 26.50 17.95
C LEU A 388 1.48 25.63 18.77
N GLU A 389 1.84 25.29 19.99
CA GLU A 389 1.02 24.48 20.90
C GLU A 389 0.98 25.04 22.32
N HIS A 390 -0.21 25.01 22.91
CA HIS A 390 -0.39 25.11 24.36
C HIS A 390 -0.58 23.70 24.89
N ARG A 391 0.15 23.35 25.95
CA ARG A 391 0.08 22.01 26.54
C ARG A 391 0.45 22.02 28.01
N SER A 392 0.07 20.99 28.74
CA SER A 392 0.56 20.75 30.09
C SER A 392 2.09 20.63 30.12
N ASN A 393 2.69 21.17 31.18
CA ASN A 393 4.09 20.87 31.53
C ASN A 393 4.25 19.62 32.41
N ASN A 394 3.15 18.85 32.60
CA ASN A 394 3.04 17.63 33.40
C ASN A 394 3.23 17.81 34.90
N VAL A 395 2.92 18.99 35.41
CA VAL A 395 2.86 19.30 36.84
C VAL A 395 1.57 20.04 37.16
N PHE A 396 1.10 19.95 38.39
CA PHE A 396 0.00 20.78 38.85
C PHE A 396 0.47 22.24 38.99
N ALA A 397 -0.48 23.17 38.93
CA ALA A 397 -0.23 24.56 39.20
C ALA A 397 0.02 24.75 40.71
N LEU A 398 0.67 25.84 41.05
CA LEU A 398 0.86 26.25 42.45
C LEU A 398 -0.10 27.40 42.81
N ASN A 399 -0.62 27.36 44.01
CA ASN A 399 -1.32 28.46 44.65
C ASN A 399 -0.34 29.56 44.98
N GLY A 400 -0.85 30.74 45.37
CA GLY A 400 -0.02 31.88 45.73
C GLY A 400 0.87 31.68 46.97
N ASP A 401 0.54 30.70 47.83
CA ASP A 401 1.32 30.27 48.98
C ASP A 401 2.36 29.18 48.67
N GLY A 402 2.45 28.72 47.40
CA GLY A 402 3.34 27.68 46.95
C GLY A 402 2.80 26.25 47.12
N SER A 403 1.59 26.08 47.67
CA SER A 403 0.93 24.76 47.73
C SER A 403 0.47 24.31 46.34
N ILE A 404 0.31 22.98 46.17
CA ILE A 404 -0.20 22.40 44.92
C ILE A 404 -1.70 22.63 44.78
N ASP A 405 -2.14 23.13 43.63
CA ASP A 405 -3.55 23.17 43.22
C ASP A 405 -3.88 21.94 42.34
N PRO A 406 -4.55 20.93 42.88
CA PRO A 406 -4.84 19.69 42.11
C PRO A 406 -5.91 19.91 41.04
N GLU A 407 -6.63 21.02 41.04
CA GLU A 407 -7.66 21.36 40.07
C GLU A 407 -7.07 22.11 38.84
N LYS A 408 -5.80 22.46 38.89
CA LYS A 408 -5.13 23.20 37.83
C LYS A 408 -3.81 22.56 37.43
N VAL A 409 -3.50 22.60 36.13
CA VAL A 409 -2.21 22.14 35.62
C VAL A 409 -1.37 23.34 35.17
N GLY A 410 -0.07 23.20 35.37
CA GLY A 410 0.88 24.14 34.81
C GLY A 410 0.88 24.01 33.28
N MET A 411 0.76 25.14 32.59
CA MET A 411 0.75 25.22 31.13
C MET A 411 2.07 25.76 30.60
N ARG A 412 2.41 25.32 29.39
CA ARG A 412 3.51 25.91 28.62
C ARG A 412 3.12 26.10 27.17
N VAL A 413 3.78 27.08 26.54
CA VAL A 413 3.68 27.32 25.10
C VAL A 413 4.90 26.71 24.42
N GLY A 414 4.68 25.98 23.36
CA GLY A 414 5.72 25.44 22.49
C GLY A 414 5.64 26.04 21.10
N ILE A 415 6.74 26.64 20.65
CA ILE A 415 6.91 27.09 19.27
C ILE A 415 8.05 26.27 18.66
N ARG A 416 7.83 25.74 17.45
CA ARG A 416 8.86 24.93 16.81
C ARG A 416 8.75 24.98 15.29
N LYS A 417 9.88 25.31 14.67
CA LYS A 417 10.06 25.16 13.21
C LYS A 417 11.18 24.18 12.94
N ARG A 418 10.94 23.25 12.03
CA ARG A 418 11.93 22.23 11.62
C ARG A 418 11.93 22.06 10.12
N ASN A 419 13.12 21.95 9.56
CA ASN A 419 13.32 21.56 8.18
C ASN A 419 14.40 20.48 8.15
N TRP A 420 14.05 19.34 7.60
CA TRP A 420 14.98 18.23 7.45
C TRP A 420 15.01 17.78 6.01
N SER A 421 16.20 17.44 5.53
CA SER A 421 16.40 16.86 4.21
C SER A 421 17.33 15.66 4.30
N ASN A 422 17.09 14.68 3.46
CA ASN A 422 17.88 13.48 3.36
C ASN A 422 18.05 13.10 1.89
N ASN A 423 19.26 12.68 1.52
CA ASN A 423 19.57 12.12 0.21
C ASN A 423 20.04 10.69 0.41
N ASN A 424 19.41 9.76 -0.27
CA ASN A 424 19.80 8.36 -0.26
C ASN A 424 20.15 7.93 -1.67
N PHE A 425 21.20 7.15 -1.78
CA PHE A 425 21.65 6.59 -3.03
C PHE A 425 22.01 5.11 -2.82
N SER A 426 21.51 4.24 -3.67
CA SER A 426 21.75 2.80 -3.61
C SER A 426 22.00 2.28 -5.01
N ASN A 427 23.15 1.61 -5.19
CA ASN A 427 23.49 0.90 -6.42
C ASN A 427 23.87 -0.52 -6.07
N TYR A 428 23.42 -1.46 -6.86
CA TYR A 428 23.81 -2.85 -6.73
C TYR A 428 23.61 -3.60 -8.04
N PHE A 429 24.41 -4.66 -8.18
CA PHE A 429 24.22 -5.67 -9.22
C PHE A 429 23.54 -6.89 -8.59
N ASN A 430 22.71 -7.56 -9.34
CA ASN A 430 22.27 -8.92 -9.03
C ASN A 430 22.94 -9.87 -10.00
N PHE A 431 23.41 -10.98 -9.48
CA PHE A 431 24.03 -12.06 -10.23
C PHE A 431 23.29 -13.35 -9.94
N ASP A 432 22.70 -13.94 -10.97
CA ASP A 432 22.05 -15.25 -10.92
C ASP A 432 22.91 -16.24 -11.70
N PHE A 433 23.42 -17.28 -11.05
CA PHE A 433 24.20 -18.31 -11.72
C PHE A 433 24.05 -19.65 -11.03
N THR A 434 24.36 -20.74 -11.77
CA THR A 434 24.24 -22.08 -11.26
C THR A 434 25.60 -22.78 -11.30
N THR A 435 25.99 -23.39 -10.19
CA THR A 435 27.15 -24.30 -10.12
C THR A 435 26.64 -25.71 -9.86
N GLN A 436 26.82 -26.59 -10.83
CA GLN A 436 26.28 -27.95 -10.82
C GLN A 436 24.74 -27.94 -10.67
N LYS A 437 24.22 -28.32 -9.49
CA LYS A 437 22.79 -28.34 -9.15
C LYS A 437 22.38 -27.23 -8.18
N ILE A 438 23.29 -26.33 -7.83
CA ILE A 438 23.05 -25.25 -6.86
C ILE A 438 22.85 -23.94 -7.61
N SER A 439 21.69 -23.33 -7.43
CA SER A 439 21.39 -21.98 -7.91
C SER A 439 21.85 -20.94 -6.89
N HIS A 440 22.57 -19.95 -7.35
CA HIS A 440 23.10 -18.83 -6.56
C HIS A 440 22.44 -17.53 -6.98
N LYS A 441 22.10 -16.71 -6.00
CA LYS A 441 21.65 -15.32 -6.17
C LYS A 441 22.52 -14.43 -5.29
N LEU A 442 23.24 -13.49 -5.88
CA LEU A 442 24.12 -12.53 -5.21
C LEU A 442 23.69 -11.10 -5.53
#